data_6ce2fad2a67a9f520989dd36d514d1c5
#
_entry.id   6ce2fad2a67a9f520989dd36d514d1c5
#
_cell.length_a   1.000
_cell.length_b   1.000
_cell.length_c   1.000
_cell.angle_alpha   90.00
_cell.angle_beta   90.00
_cell.angle_gamma   90.00
#
_symmetry.space_group_name_H-M   'P 1'
#
loop_
_entity.id
_entity.type
_entity.pdbx_description
1 polymer ?
#
loop_
_entity_poly.entity_id
_entity_poly.type
_entity_poly.pdbx_seq_one_letter_code
_entity_poly.pdbx_strand_id
1 'polypeptide(L)'
;MVNHTMSTPTTSSNTQKLIIVGNGMVGHHFAEQLVESGALAEFEVTMFGEERHRAYDRVHLSEYFSGRDAESLALCNADYYHTHGIQLRSGEAVTAIDREQQLVVTEQGHYAYDQLVLATGSFPFVPPIPGNDSEGCLVYRTLDDLDAIQAAAKNATNGVVVGGGLLGLEAANALRGLNLDTAVVLYLLRAKRALT
;
A
#
# COMPACT_ATOMS: atom_id res chain seq x y z
N MET A 1 6.19 -35.52 -57.54
CA MET A 1 5.41 -35.23 -56.32
C MET A 1 6.38 -34.63 -55.31
N VAL A 2 6.35 -33.32 -55.14
CA VAL A 2 7.22 -32.62 -54.21
C VAL A 2 6.33 -32.22 -52.99
N ASN A 3 6.56 -32.89 -51.85
CA ASN A 3 5.85 -32.57 -50.59
C ASN A 3 6.43 -31.28 -50.02
N HIS A 4 5.67 -30.19 -50.06
CA HIS A 4 5.94 -28.99 -49.31
C HIS A 4 5.41 -29.19 -47.89
N THR A 5 6.32 -29.45 -46.95
CA THR A 5 6.03 -29.39 -45.52
C THR A 5 5.99 -27.91 -45.14
N MET A 6 4.79 -27.37 -44.90
CA MET A 6 4.61 -26.06 -44.25
C MET A 6 5.00 -26.19 -42.78
N SER A 7 6.11 -25.63 -42.39
CA SER A 7 6.46 -25.37 -41.01
C SER A 7 5.65 -24.15 -40.53
N THR A 8 4.73 -24.39 -39.64
CA THR A 8 4.03 -23.34 -38.86
C THR A 8 5.07 -22.65 -37.98
N PRO A 9 5.18 -21.32 -37.99
CA PRO A 9 6.03 -20.63 -37.03
C PRO A 9 5.40 -20.77 -35.64
N THR A 10 6.10 -21.45 -34.76
CA THR A 10 5.81 -21.43 -33.32
C THR A 10 6.20 -20.05 -32.81
N THR A 11 5.24 -19.14 -32.73
CA THR A 11 5.39 -17.89 -31.97
C THR A 11 5.46 -18.27 -30.50
N SER A 12 6.68 -18.42 -29.97
CA SER A 12 6.87 -18.34 -28.52
C SER A 12 6.49 -16.93 -28.11
N SER A 13 5.32 -16.74 -27.54
CA SER A 13 4.95 -15.50 -26.86
C SER A 13 5.95 -15.32 -25.70
N ASN A 14 6.91 -14.44 -25.89
CA ASN A 14 7.88 -14.09 -24.84
C ASN A 14 7.12 -13.18 -23.86
N THR A 15 6.39 -13.79 -22.94
CA THR A 15 5.66 -13.08 -21.89
C THR A 15 6.65 -12.40 -20.98
N GLN A 16 6.57 -11.07 -20.84
CA GLN A 16 7.47 -10.28 -20.01
C GLN A 16 7.08 -10.38 -18.53
N LYS A 17 8.08 -10.40 -17.66
CA LYS A 17 7.86 -10.36 -16.21
C LYS A 17 7.65 -8.92 -15.77
N LEU A 18 6.46 -8.62 -15.31
CA LEU A 18 6.11 -7.32 -14.75
C LEU A 18 5.99 -7.42 -13.23
N ILE A 19 6.82 -6.65 -12.52
CA ILE A 19 6.69 -6.51 -11.07
C ILE A 19 6.06 -5.17 -10.74
N ILE A 20 5.04 -5.19 -9.86
CA ILE A 20 4.39 -4.01 -9.28
C ILE A 20 4.73 -3.98 -7.80
N VAL A 21 5.44 -2.96 -7.33
CA VAL A 21 5.77 -2.76 -5.92
C VAL A 21 4.79 -1.78 -5.30
N GLY A 22 3.94 -2.30 -4.44
CA GLY A 22 2.88 -1.57 -3.74
C GLY A 22 1.48 -2.04 -4.15
N ASN A 23 0.78 -2.67 -3.19
CA ASN A 23 -0.62 -3.09 -3.31
C ASN A 23 -1.55 -2.09 -2.60
N GLY A 24 -1.37 -0.80 -2.89
CA GLY A 24 -2.28 0.26 -2.49
C GLY A 24 -3.23 0.65 -3.62
N MET A 25 -3.97 1.76 -3.44
CA MET A 25 -4.93 2.25 -4.43
C MET A 25 -4.33 2.40 -5.83
N VAL A 26 -3.12 2.95 -5.94
CA VAL A 26 -2.46 3.20 -7.23
C VAL A 26 -2.01 1.90 -7.90
N GLY A 27 -1.37 1.00 -7.13
CA GLY A 27 -0.92 -0.30 -7.66
C GLY A 27 -2.10 -1.17 -8.11
N HIS A 28 -3.17 -1.18 -7.33
CA HIS A 28 -4.40 -1.88 -7.69
C HIS A 28 -5.03 -1.31 -8.96
N HIS A 29 -5.21 0.02 -9.03
CA HIS A 29 -5.77 0.66 -10.22
C HIS A 29 -4.92 0.42 -11.47
N PHE A 30 -3.60 0.40 -11.35
CA PHE A 30 -2.74 0.03 -12.46
C PHE A 30 -2.98 -1.42 -12.93
N ALA A 31 -3.16 -2.36 -11.98
CA ALA A 31 -3.49 -3.74 -12.31
C ALA A 31 -4.87 -3.87 -12.98
N GLU A 32 -5.87 -3.10 -12.52
CA GLU A 32 -7.19 -3.01 -13.18
C GLU A 32 -7.06 -2.55 -14.63
N GLN A 33 -6.28 -1.50 -14.88
CA GLN A 33 -6.08 -0.98 -16.23
C GLN A 33 -5.37 -1.98 -17.15
N LEU A 34 -4.45 -2.80 -16.63
CA LEU A 34 -3.84 -3.90 -17.41
C LEU A 34 -4.90 -4.96 -17.80
N VAL A 35 -5.80 -5.28 -16.87
CA VAL A 35 -6.89 -6.24 -17.13
C VAL A 35 -7.87 -5.66 -18.16
N GLU A 36 -8.36 -4.45 -17.95
CA GLU A 36 -9.38 -3.80 -18.80
C GLU A 36 -8.89 -3.55 -20.23
N SER A 37 -7.62 -3.17 -20.39
CA SER A 37 -7.02 -2.93 -21.71
C SER A 37 -6.66 -4.20 -22.46
N GLY A 38 -6.68 -5.36 -21.79
CA GLY A 38 -6.19 -6.63 -22.34
C GLY A 38 -4.67 -6.76 -22.38
N ALA A 39 -3.92 -5.75 -21.93
CA ALA A 39 -2.45 -5.74 -21.92
C ALA A 39 -1.87 -6.78 -20.94
N LEU A 40 -2.65 -7.24 -19.97
CA LEU A 40 -2.25 -8.30 -19.05
C LEU A 40 -1.76 -9.57 -19.77
N ALA A 41 -2.28 -9.86 -20.98
CA ALA A 41 -1.86 -11.03 -21.76
C ALA A 41 -0.39 -11.00 -22.20
N GLU A 42 0.25 -9.82 -22.16
CA GLU A 42 1.66 -9.64 -22.53
C GLU A 42 2.61 -9.89 -21.35
N PHE A 43 2.07 -9.98 -20.12
CA PHE A 43 2.86 -9.99 -18.88
C PHE A 43 2.54 -11.17 -17.96
N GLU A 44 3.61 -11.69 -17.33
CA GLU A 44 3.52 -12.44 -16.08
C GLU A 44 3.61 -11.43 -14.92
N VAL A 45 2.49 -11.14 -14.26
CA VAL A 45 2.41 -10.07 -13.27
C VAL A 45 2.57 -10.59 -11.86
N THR A 46 3.55 -10.05 -11.13
CA THR A 46 3.70 -10.22 -9.68
C THR A 46 3.55 -8.87 -8.98
N MET A 47 2.69 -8.80 -7.99
CA MET A 47 2.47 -7.61 -7.17
C MET A 47 2.90 -7.86 -5.73
N PHE A 48 3.71 -6.95 -5.16
CA PHE A 48 4.17 -7.00 -3.77
C PHE A 48 3.41 -5.98 -2.93
N GLY A 49 2.95 -6.42 -1.77
CA GLY A 49 2.34 -5.56 -0.75
C GLY A 49 2.97 -5.80 0.61
N GLU A 50 3.47 -4.75 1.27
CA GLU A 50 4.00 -4.81 2.63
C GLU A 50 2.91 -5.21 3.64
N GLU A 51 1.70 -4.68 3.45
CA GLU A 51 0.54 -5.02 4.27
C GLU A 51 -0.04 -6.39 3.89
N ARG A 52 -0.63 -7.07 4.87
CA ARG A 52 -1.30 -8.37 4.66
C ARG A 52 -2.66 -8.23 3.99
N HIS A 53 -3.19 -7.03 3.98
CA HIS A 53 -4.48 -6.71 3.38
C HIS A 53 -4.35 -6.59 1.85
N ARG A 54 -5.41 -6.97 1.13
CA ARG A 54 -5.54 -6.59 -0.28
C ARG A 54 -5.78 -5.08 -0.38
N ALA A 55 -5.68 -4.52 -1.58
CA ALA A 55 -5.89 -3.10 -1.80
C ALA A 55 -7.23 -2.62 -1.22
N TYR A 56 -7.21 -1.51 -0.50
CA TYR A 56 -8.37 -0.92 0.15
C TYR A 56 -8.37 0.60 0.01
N ASP A 57 -9.56 1.19 0.18
CA ASP A 57 -9.79 2.63 0.06
C ASP A 57 -9.25 3.38 1.29
N ARG A 58 -8.08 4.02 1.11
CA ARG A 58 -7.44 4.83 2.14
C ARG A 58 -8.08 6.20 2.31
N VAL A 59 -8.89 6.66 1.36
CA VAL A 59 -9.58 7.95 1.46
C VAL A 59 -10.68 7.86 2.51
N HIS A 60 -11.33 6.69 2.62
CA HIS A 60 -12.41 6.45 3.57
C HIS A 60 -11.96 5.68 4.83
N LEU A 61 -10.66 5.74 5.14
CA LEU A 61 -10.08 5.01 6.28
C LEU A 61 -10.74 5.38 7.62
N SER A 62 -11.16 6.64 7.79
CA SER A 62 -11.88 7.09 8.99
C SER A 62 -13.21 6.38 9.24
N GLU A 63 -13.84 5.83 8.21
CA GLU A 63 -15.09 5.07 8.33
C GLU A 63 -14.93 3.74 9.06
N TYR A 64 -13.69 3.24 9.19
CA TYR A 64 -13.36 2.08 10.00
C TYR A 64 -13.77 2.24 11.46
N PHE A 65 -13.64 3.46 12.01
CA PHE A 65 -14.10 3.79 13.37
C PHE A 65 -15.63 3.95 13.49
N SER A 66 -16.32 3.99 12.35
CA SER A 66 -17.79 4.09 12.28
C SER A 66 -18.46 2.74 12.00
N GLY A 67 -17.70 1.63 12.09
CA GLY A 67 -18.20 0.27 11.96
C GLY A 67 -18.00 -0.38 10.60
N ARG A 68 -17.28 0.26 9.66
CA ARG A 68 -16.79 -0.45 8.48
C ARG A 68 -15.62 -1.35 8.89
N ASP A 69 -15.46 -2.44 8.15
CA ASP A 69 -14.36 -3.38 8.31
C ASP A 69 -13.42 -3.37 7.10
N ALA A 70 -12.33 -4.13 7.18
CA ALA A 70 -11.36 -4.25 6.10
C ALA A 70 -11.99 -4.77 4.79
N GLU A 71 -13.03 -5.62 4.90
CA GLU A 71 -13.74 -6.18 3.75
C GLU A 71 -14.55 -5.10 3.00
N SER A 72 -15.27 -4.28 3.76
CA SER A 72 -16.08 -3.18 3.20
C SER A 72 -15.26 -2.03 2.62
N LEU A 73 -14.00 -1.90 3.04
CA LEU A 73 -13.05 -0.94 2.48
C LEU A 73 -12.26 -1.51 1.30
N ALA A 74 -12.28 -2.82 1.08
CA ALA A 74 -11.52 -3.45 0.01
C ALA A 74 -11.97 -2.94 -1.37
N LEU A 75 -10.99 -2.70 -2.25
CA LEU A 75 -11.23 -2.21 -3.62
C LEU A 75 -11.62 -3.34 -4.58
N CYS A 76 -11.38 -4.59 -4.21
CA CYS A 76 -11.69 -5.74 -5.04
C CYS A 76 -12.09 -6.95 -4.20
N ASN A 77 -12.70 -7.94 -4.86
CA ASN A 77 -13.02 -9.23 -4.24
C ASN A 77 -11.75 -10.00 -3.87
N ALA A 78 -11.85 -10.94 -2.94
CA ALA A 78 -10.73 -11.71 -2.42
C ALA A 78 -9.96 -12.51 -3.49
N ASP A 79 -10.66 -12.96 -4.51
CA ASP A 79 -10.14 -13.79 -5.61
C ASP A 79 -9.72 -12.98 -6.85
N TYR A 80 -9.86 -11.64 -6.82
CA TYR A 80 -9.63 -10.77 -7.97
C TYR A 80 -8.27 -11.04 -8.66
N TYR A 81 -7.19 -10.97 -7.91
CA TYR A 81 -5.85 -11.15 -8.46
C TYR A 81 -5.64 -12.55 -9.02
N HIS A 82 -6.09 -13.56 -8.29
CA HIS A 82 -6.01 -14.96 -8.72
C HIS A 82 -6.81 -15.20 -10.00
N THR A 83 -8.04 -14.66 -10.08
CA THR A 83 -8.92 -14.81 -11.24
C THR A 83 -8.32 -14.22 -12.52
N HIS A 84 -7.55 -13.13 -12.37
CA HIS A 84 -6.86 -12.49 -13.48
C HIS A 84 -5.42 -12.98 -13.70
N GLY A 85 -4.96 -14.00 -12.96
CA GLY A 85 -3.61 -14.55 -13.11
C GLY A 85 -2.51 -13.63 -12.58
N ILE A 86 -2.84 -12.67 -11.71
CA ILE A 86 -1.88 -11.80 -11.04
C ILE A 86 -1.43 -12.47 -9.74
N GLN A 87 -0.13 -12.66 -9.58
CA GLN A 87 0.44 -13.19 -8.34
C GLN A 87 0.57 -12.08 -7.30
N LEU A 88 -0.39 -12.01 -6.36
CA LEU A 88 -0.29 -11.10 -5.22
C LEU A 88 0.54 -11.74 -4.10
N ARG A 89 1.57 -11.02 -3.63
CA ARG A 89 2.41 -11.32 -2.47
C ARG A 89 2.14 -10.30 -1.38
N SER A 90 1.08 -10.53 -0.62
CA SER A 90 0.72 -9.67 0.53
C SER A 90 1.54 -10.05 1.77
N GLY A 91 1.90 -9.05 2.58
CA GLY A 91 2.78 -9.20 3.72
C GLY A 91 4.25 -9.42 3.33
N GLU A 92 4.63 -9.10 2.10
CA GLU A 92 5.99 -9.23 1.58
C GLU A 92 6.52 -7.88 1.13
N ALA A 93 7.33 -7.23 1.99
CA ALA A 93 7.93 -5.94 1.71
C ALA A 93 9.13 -6.08 0.76
N VAL A 94 9.18 -5.22 -0.25
CA VAL A 94 10.38 -5.05 -1.08
C VAL A 94 11.39 -4.19 -0.34
N THR A 95 12.57 -4.72 -0.10
CA THR A 95 13.64 -4.07 0.68
C THR A 95 14.72 -3.42 -0.19
N ALA A 96 14.91 -3.94 -1.40
CA ALA A 96 15.87 -3.38 -2.36
C ALA A 96 15.51 -3.69 -3.81
N ILE A 97 16.09 -2.92 -4.73
CA ILE A 97 15.99 -3.13 -6.17
C ILE A 97 17.40 -3.12 -6.74
N ASP A 98 17.83 -4.25 -7.31
CA ASP A 98 19.05 -4.33 -8.10
C ASP A 98 18.70 -4.04 -9.58
N ARG A 99 19.07 -2.86 -10.04
CA ARG A 99 18.77 -2.43 -11.41
C ARG A 99 19.71 -3.02 -12.45
N GLU A 100 20.91 -3.44 -12.03
CA GLU A 100 21.90 -4.02 -12.95
C GLU A 100 21.53 -5.46 -13.29
N GLN A 101 21.06 -6.21 -12.27
CA GLN A 101 20.61 -7.58 -12.44
C GLN A 101 19.10 -7.69 -12.71
N GLN A 102 18.38 -6.57 -12.69
CA GLN A 102 16.92 -6.51 -12.81
C GLN A 102 16.21 -7.43 -11.80
N LEU A 103 16.54 -7.26 -10.51
CA LEU A 103 15.98 -8.02 -9.40
C LEU A 103 15.28 -7.12 -8.39
N VAL A 104 14.13 -7.56 -7.93
CA VAL A 104 13.48 -7.08 -6.71
C VAL A 104 13.86 -8.00 -5.57
N VAL A 105 14.24 -7.44 -4.43
CA VAL A 105 14.71 -8.17 -3.25
C VAL A 105 13.70 -8.02 -2.12
N THR A 106 13.35 -9.14 -1.49
CA THR A 106 12.57 -9.21 -0.26
C THR A 106 13.27 -10.10 0.76
N GLU A 107 12.74 -10.23 1.96
CA GLU A 107 13.25 -11.20 2.94
C GLU A 107 13.02 -12.65 2.49
N GLN A 108 12.05 -12.89 1.60
CA GLN A 108 11.68 -14.24 1.13
C GLN A 108 12.46 -14.67 -0.12
N GLY A 109 13.09 -13.73 -0.85
CA GLY A 109 13.85 -14.06 -2.04
C GLY A 109 14.14 -12.90 -2.99
N HIS A 110 14.64 -13.29 -4.16
CA HIS A 110 14.96 -12.39 -5.26
C HIS A 110 14.09 -12.71 -6.45
N TYR A 111 13.50 -11.70 -7.08
CA TYR A 111 12.53 -11.84 -8.15
C TYR A 111 12.98 -11.04 -9.37
N ALA A 112 13.21 -11.74 -10.47
CA ALA A 112 13.62 -11.10 -11.72
C ALA A 112 12.44 -10.40 -12.40
N TYR A 113 12.70 -9.25 -13.03
CA TYR A 113 11.72 -8.49 -13.79
C TYR A 113 12.29 -8.02 -15.14
N ASP A 114 11.41 -7.89 -16.12
CA ASP A 114 11.67 -7.17 -17.37
C ASP A 114 11.16 -5.73 -17.27
N GLN A 115 10.03 -5.54 -16.56
CA GLN A 115 9.41 -4.25 -16.30
C GLN A 115 9.10 -4.11 -14.81
N LEU A 116 9.29 -2.90 -14.28
CA LEU A 116 9.07 -2.59 -12.87
C LEU A 116 8.22 -1.33 -12.71
N VAL A 117 7.14 -1.44 -11.93
CA VAL A 117 6.27 -0.33 -11.54
C VAL A 117 6.41 -0.10 -10.04
N LEU A 118 6.68 1.15 -9.65
CA LEU A 118 6.77 1.57 -8.26
C LEU A 118 5.51 2.35 -7.88
N ALA A 119 4.68 1.75 -7.03
CA ALA A 119 3.45 2.32 -6.49
C ALA A 119 3.46 2.26 -4.96
N THR A 120 4.62 2.51 -4.35
CA THR A 120 4.94 2.29 -2.92
C THR A 120 4.19 3.21 -1.96
N GLY A 121 3.56 4.28 -2.46
CA GLY A 121 2.83 5.24 -1.63
C GLY A 121 3.76 6.12 -0.79
N SER A 122 3.38 6.36 0.47
CA SER A 122 4.11 7.23 1.39
C SER A 122 4.04 6.70 2.81
N PHE A 123 5.00 7.07 3.65
CA PHE A 123 5.00 6.80 5.09
C PHE A 123 4.59 8.05 5.88
N PRO A 124 3.97 7.88 7.05
CA PRO A 124 3.71 9.00 7.95
C PRO A 124 5.02 9.62 8.42
N PHE A 125 5.08 10.94 8.40
CA PHE A 125 6.21 11.64 9.02
C PHE A 125 5.99 11.69 10.54
N VAL A 126 6.86 11.03 11.29
CA VAL A 126 6.91 11.13 12.75
C VAL A 126 7.96 12.14 13.13
N PRO A 127 7.61 13.28 13.77
CA PRO A 127 8.58 14.27 14.19
C PRO A 127 9.61 13.67 15.15
N PRO A 128 10.91 14.00 15.00
CA PRO A 128 11.97 13.50 15.88
C PRO A 128 12.01 14.29 17.21
N ILE A 129 10.95 14.15 17.99
CA ILE A 129 10.82 14.75 19.32
C ILE A 129 11.02 13.67 20.40
N PRO A 130 11.56 14.03 21.59
CA PRO A 130 11.72 13.07 22.67
C PRO A 130 10.40 12.40 23.05
N GLY A 131 10.39 11.07 23.14
CA GLY A 131 9.23 10.28 23.49
C GLY A 131 8.32 9.90 22.30
N ASN A 132 8.70 10.18 21.06
CA ASN A 132 7.92 9.77 19.88
C ASN A 132 7.86 8.23 19.68
N ASP A 133 8.68 7.49 20.40
CA ASP A 133 8.76 6.03 20.46
C ASP A 133 8.13 5.45 21.74
N SER A 134 7.51 6.27 22.57
CA SER A 134 6.86 5.82 23.82
C SER A 134 5.63 4.97 23.52
N GLU A 135 5.29 4.09 24.45
CA GLU A 135 4.05 3.31 24.37
C GLU A 135 2.81 4.24 24.23
N GLY A 136 1.93 3.89 23.31
CA GLY A 136 0.76 4.71 22.97
C GLY A 136 1.02 5.79 21.93
N CYS A 137 2.25 5.96 21.44
CA CYS A 137 2.53 6.77 20.24
C CYS A 137 2.23 5.95 18.99
N LEU A 138 1.17 6.30 18.28
CA LEU A 138 0.66 5.56 17.14
C LEU A 138 0.60 6.47 15.91
N VAL A 139 0.61 5.87 14.73
CA VAL A 139 0.40 6.55 13.45
C VAL A 139 -0.99 6.24 12.91
N TYR A 140 -1.46 7.03 11.96
CA TYR A 140 -2.77 6.88 11.34
C TYR A 140 -2.58 6.74 9.83
N ARG A 141 -2.42 5.48 9.34
CA ARG A 141 -2.08 5.24 7.93
C ARG A 141 -2.62 3.94 7.35
N THR A 142 -2.56 2.85 8.11
CA THR A 142 -2.92 1.50 7.69
C THR A 142 -4.07 0.94 8.51
N LEU A 143 -4.71 -0.13 8.06
CA LEU A 143 -5.72 -0.84 8.85
C LEU A 143 -5.13 -1.37 10.17
N ASP A 144 -3.89 -1.87 10.15
CA ASP A 144 -3.21 -2.33 11.37
C ASP A 144 -2.99 -1.18 12.36
N ASP A 145 -2.70 0.05 11.88
CA ASP A 145 -2.62 1.23 12.73
C ASP A 145 -3.97 1.53 13.39
N LEU A 146 -5.08 1.39 12.63
CA LEU A 146 -6.42 1.64 13.16
C LEU A 146 -6.81 0.61 14.23
N ASP A 147 -6.45 -0.66 14.03
CA ASP A 147 -6.64 -1.70 15.03
C ASP A 147 -5.84 -1.40 16.30
N ALA A 148 -4.59 -0.94 16.16
CA ALA A 148 -3.76 -0.53 17.29
C ALA A 148 -4.36 0.67 18.02
N ILE A 149 -4.88 1.68 17.31
CA ILE A 149 -5.57 2.84 17.89
C ILE A 149 -6.82 2.39 18.64
N GLN A 150 -7.66 1.54 18.05
CA GLN A 150 -8.85 1.00 18.71
C GLN A 150 -8.51 0.21 19.96
N ALA A 151 -7.44 -0.60 19.92
CA ALA A 151 -6.99 -1.37 21.07
C ALA A 151 -6.51 -0.45 22.22
N ALA A 152 -5.72 0.57 21.92
CA ALA A 152 -5.23 1.55 22.88
C ALA A 152 -6.38 2.37 23.50
N ALA A 153 -7.35 2.76 22.69
CA ALA A 153 -8.50 3.55 23.13
C ALA A 153 -9.37 2.87 24.20
N LYS A 154 -9.41 1.53 24.23
CA LYS A 154 -10.19 0.78 25.23
C LYS A 154 -9.77 1.08 26.68
N ASN A 155 -8.52 1.44 26.88
CA ASN A 155 -7.94 1.69 28.21
C ASN A 155 -7.53 3.17 28.40
N ALA A 156 -7.88 4.04 27.47
CA ALA A 156 -7.55 5.46 27.51
C ALA A 156 -8.79 6.32 27.75
N THR A 157 -8.59 7.48 28.36
CA THR A 157 -9.61 8.53 28.53
C THR A 157 -9.30 9.75 27.68
N ASN A 158 -8.01 9.94 27.33
CA ASN A 158 -7.54 11.09 26.58
C ASN A 158 -6.81 10.64 25.31
N GLY A 159 -6.93 11.43 24.24
CA GLY A 159 -6.19 11.27 23.02
C GLY A 159 -5.55 12.59 22.58
N VAL A 160 -4.31 12.52 22.09
CA VAL A 160 -3.62 13.70 21.57
C VAL A 160 -3.18 13.42 20.14
N VAL A 161 -3.55 14.32 19.23
CA VAL A 161 -3.10 14.27 17.83
C VAL A 161 -2.00 15.32 17.62
N VAL A 162 -0.85 14.89 17.16
CA VAL A 162 0.26 15.77 16.80
C VAL A 162 0.24 16.01 15.28
N GLY A 163 -0.24 17.18 14.89
CA GLY A 163 -0.40 17.59 13.50
C GLY A 163 -1.82 18.11 13.22
N GLY A 164 -1.93 19.28 12.60
CA GLY A 164 -3.21 19.94 12.30
C GLY A 164 -3.54 19.98 10.81
N GLY A 165 -2.97 19.05 10.02
CA GLY A 165 -3.38 18.84 8.63
C GLY A 165 -4.69 18.06 8.53
N LEU A 166 -5.17 17.81 7.31
CA LEU A 166 -6.42 17.08 7.06
C LEU A 166 -6.44 15.72 7.76
N LEU A 167 -5.39 14.92 7.61
CA LEU A 167 -5.27 13.61 8.29
C LEU A 167 -5.28 13.74 9.82
N GLY A 168 -4.68 14.81 10.37
CA GLY A 168 -4.72 15.04 11.82
C GLY A 168 -6.13 15.38 12.31
N LEU A 169 -6.91 16.12 11.54
CA LEU A 169 -8.31 16.41 11.87
C LEU A 169 -9.20 15.16 11.76
N GLU A 170 -8.93 14.29 10.76
CA GLU A 170 -9.59 12.99 10.64
C GLU A 170 -9.27 12.09 11.83
N ALA A 171 -8.00 11.99 12.22
CA ALA A 171 -7.57 11.23 13.38
C ALA A 171 -8.22 11.77 14.68
N ALA A 172 -8.29 13.10 14.84
CA ALA A 172 -8.94 13.71 16.00
C ALA A 172 -10.44 13.38 16.05
N ASN A 173 -11.11 13.41 14.89
CA ASN A 173 -12.52 13.03 14.81
C ASN A 173 -12.72 11.53 15.14
N ALA A 174 -11.81 10.67 14.67
CA ALA A 174 -11.82 9.25 14.99
C ALA A 174 -11.67 9.00 16.50
N LEU A 175 -10.69 9.66 17.16
CA LEU A 175 -10.50 9.54 18.61
C LEU A 175 -11.73 10.01 19.41
N ARG A 176 -12.39 11.09 18.97
CA ARG A 176 -13.67 11.53 19.57
C ARG A 176 -14.78 10.50 19.38
N GLY A 177 -14.83 9.86 18.21
CA GLY A 177 -15.77 8.76 17.94
C GLY A 177 -15.54 7.54 18.86
N LEU A 178 -14.30 7.35 19.33
CA LEU A 178 -13.93 6.36 20.34
C LEU A 178 -14.16 6.84 21.80
N ASN A 179 -14.85 7.98 22.00
CA ASN A 179 -15.15 8.61 23.29
C ASN A 179 -13.92 9.07 24.09
N LEU A 180 -12.83 9.42 23.41
CA LEU A 180 -11.67 10.03 24.06
C LEU A 180 -11.82 11.56 24.15
N ASP A 181 -11.42 12.14 25.26
CA ASP A 181 -11.17 13.58 25.36
C ASP A 181 -9.96 13.92 24.50
N THR A 182 -10.16 14.67 23.41
CA THR A 182 -9.20 14.77 22.31
C THR A 182 -8.64 16.17 22.16
N ALA A 183 -7.32 16.28 22.20
CA ALA A 183 -6.58 17.51 21.90
C ALA A 183 -5.81 17.40 20.58
N VAL A 184 -5.64 18.51 19.86
CA VAL A 184 -4.80 18.61 18.65
C VAL A 184 -3.66 19.58 18.93
N VAL A 185 -2.42 19.11 18.75
CA VAL A 185 -1.20 19.91 18.90
C VAL A 185 -0.64 20.24 17.52
N LEU A 186 -0.49 21.54 17.25
CA LEU A 186 0.11 22.03 16.01
C LEU A 186 1.63 22.12 16.17
N TYR A 187 2.36 21.32 15.40
CA TYR A 187 3.81 21.45 15.29
C TYR A 187 4.13 22.32 14.08
N LEU A 188 4.52 23.59 14.33
CA LEU A 188 4.94 24.51 13.28
C LEU A 188 6.46 24.49 13.15
N LEU A 189 6.98 23.87 12.10
CA LEU A 189 8.36 24.11 11.66
C LEU A 189 8.45 25.54 11.16
N ARG A 190 9.00 26.46 11.96
CA ARG A 190 9.47 27.74 11.45
C ARG A 190 10.64 27.48 10.51
N ALA A 191 10.37 27.48 9.22
CA ALA A 191 11.43 27.62 8.24
C ALA A 191 12.13 28.97 8.56
N LYS A 192 13.37 28.93 9.05
CA LYS A 192 14.24 30.11 9.07
C LYS A 192 14.41 30.50 7.60
N ARG A 193 13.68 31.51 7.12
CA ARG A 193 14.06 32.22 5.91
C ARG A 193 15.44 32.77 6.18
N ALA A 194 16.47 32.18 5.59
CA ALA A 194 17.72 32.86 5.36
C ALA A 194 17.42 33.95 4.33
N LEU A 195 17.19 35.17 4.82
CA LEU A 195 17.27 36.35 4.02
C LEU A 195 18.77 36.64 3.88
N THR A 196 19.35 36.31 2.75
CA THR A 196 20.60 36.87 2.23
C THR A 196 20.27 37.57 0.93
#